data_82f67933a45ece4e6d75a5a2f18544f0
#
_entry.id   82f67933a45ece4e6d75a5a2f18544f0
#
_cell.length_a   1.000
_cell.length_b   1.000
_cell.length_c   1.000
_cell.angle_alpha   90.00
_cell.angle_beta   90.00
_cell.angle_gamma   90.00
#
_symmetry.space_group_name_H-M   'P 1'
#
loop_
_entity.id
_entity.type
_entity.pdbx_description
1 polymer ?
#
loop_
_entity_poly.entity_id
_entity_poly.type
_entity_poly.pdbx_seq_one_letter_code
_entity_poly.pdbx_strand_id
1 'polypeptide(L)'
;DSATLRAAEKLRLGGICQTSSLSCSSGLSAVAAACDLIRVGDAQTVVACGYDLLTSFAWSGLSVLRTMTTDKVMPFSKDRSGTIFSEGAGAVVLSCEPGFAGLEVTGYGLSNNAFHMTAPDKHGDGYIRALSSALNESGVALADIDHVNLHGTGTRLNDPAEAQAVKTALGKRARQIPCTANKAALGHAMGAAGILETIATV
;
A
#
# COMPACT_ATOMS: atom_id res chain seq x y z
N ASP A 1 -17.90 7.70 17.26
CA ASP A 1 -17.11 6.49 17.53
C ASP A 1 -16.52 5.99 16.21
N SER A 2 -15.20 5.88 16.14
CA SER A 2 -14.55 5.40 14.93
C SER A 2 -14.76 3.87 14.76
N ALA A 3 -14.70 3.38 13.51
CA ALA A 3 -14.76 1.94 13.26
C ALA A 3 -13.62 1.19 13.96
N THR A 4 -12.46 1.84 14.08
CA THR A 4 -11.28 1.33 14.79
C THR A 4 -11.57 1.06 16.27
N LEU A 5 -12.20 1.99 16.97
CA LEU A 5 -12.58 1.82 18.38
C LEU A 5 -13.58 0.68 18.56
N ARG A 6 -14.60 0.61 17.69
CA ARG A 6 -15.59 -0.48 17.74
C ARG A 6 -14.97 -1.85 17.47
N ALA A 7 -14.01 -1.92 16.57
CA ALA A 7 -13.28 -3.16 16.31
C ALA A 7 -12.43 -3.57 17.53
N ALA A 8 -11.71 -2.62 18.14
CA ALA A 8 -10.92 -2.86 19.34
C ALA A 8 -11.79 -3.35 20.50
N GLU A 9 -12.94 -2.72 20.75
CA GLU A 9 -13.91 -3.15 21.77
C GLU A 9 -14.42 -4.56 21.54
N LYS A 10 -14.85 -4.87 20.31
CA LYS A 10 -15.33 -6.22 19.94
C LYS A 10 -14.27 -7.29 20.10
N LEU A 11 -13.04 -6.98 19.76
CA LEU A 11 -11.91 -7.90 19.86
C LEU A 11 -11.28 -7.89 21.27
N ARG A 12 -11.79 -7.06 22.17
CA ARG A 12 -11.25 -6.87 23.54
C ARG A 12 -9.77 -6.49 23.55
N LEU A 13 -9.37 -5.67 22.58
CA LEU A 13 -8.02 -5.13 22.51
C LEU A 13 -7.91 -3.90 23.39
N GLY A 14 -6.83 -3.82 24.17
CA GLY A 14 -6.48 -2.64 24.97
C GLY A 14 -5.35 -1.85 24.32
N GLY A 15 -4.95 -0.77 24.95
CA GLY A 15 -3.81 0.04 24.55
C GLY A 15 -4.15 1.13 23.52
N ILE A 16 -3.15 1.51 22.74
CA ILE A 16 -3.25 2.62 21.77
C ILE A 16 -4.16 2.22 20.61
N CYS A 17 -5.12 3.10 20.32
CA CYS A 17 -6.03 2.94 19.19
C CYS A 17 -5.92 4.17 18.28
N GLN A 18 -5.40 3.99 17.07
CA GLN A 18 -5.10 5.07 16.13
C GLN A 18 -5.78 4.81 14.78
N THR A 19 -6.25 5.87 14.14
CA THR A 19 -6.78 5.81 12.76
C THR A 19 -5.96 6.73 11.87
N SER A 20 -5.52 6.21 10.75
CA SER A 20 -4.84 6.96 9.69
C SER A 20 -5.72 7.01 8.44
N SER A 21 -5.76 8.18 7.79
CA SER A 21 -6.49 8.37 6.52
C SER A 21 -5.57 9.05 5.52
N LEU A 22 -4.88 8.26 4.72
CA LEU A 22 -3.91 8.67 3.71
C LEU A 22 -4.29 8.11 2.32
N SER A 23 -5.60 8.08 2.03
CA SER A 23 -6.14 7.53 0.79
C SER A 23 -5.63 6.10 0.55
N CYS A 24 -5.16 5.79 -0.66
CA CYS A 24 -4.71 4.47 -1.05
C CYS A 24 -3.50 3.94 -0.25
N SER A 25 -2.74 4.79 0.42
CA SER A 25 -1.60 4.39 1.25
C SER A 25 -1.98 4.11 2.71
N SER A 26 -3.25 4.30 3.11
CA SER A 26 -3.69 4.15 4.51
C SER A 26 -3.33 2.80 5.10
N GLY A 27 -3.56 1.70 4.38
CA GLY A 27 -3.27 0.36 4.86
C GLY A 27 -1.79 0.13 5.14
N LEU A 28 -0.89 0.51 4.23
CA LEU A 28 0.55 0.40 4.46
C LEU A 28 1.04 1.37 5.55
N SER A 29 0.43 2.55 5.65
CA SER A 29 0.75 3.49 6.73
C SER A 29 0.33 2.96 8.12
N ALA A 30 -0.74 2.16 8.18
CA ALA A 30 -1.12 1.48 9.42
C ALA A 30 -0.08 0.41 9.81
N VAL A 31 0.48 -0.32 8.84
CA VAL A 31 1.59 -1.26 9.09
C VAL A 31 2.83 -0.51 9.60
N ALA A 32 3.21 0.59 8.95
CA ALA A 32 4.34 1.42 9.38
C ALA A 32 4.15 1.95 10.82
N ALA A 33 2.98 2.50 11.14
CA ALA A 33 2.66 2.97 12.49
C ALA A 33 2.71 1.83 13.52
N ALA A 34 2.25 0.63 13.17
CA ALA A 34 2.35 -0.55 14.03
C ALA A 34 3.81 -0.93 14.31
N CYS A 35 4.67 -0.88 13.28
CA CYS A 35 6.12 -1.09 13.46
C CYS A 35 6.72 -0.07 14.43
N ASP A 36 6.35 1.21 14.31
CA ASP A 36 6.85 2.26 15.19
C ASP A 36 6.43 2.03 16.64
N LEU A 37 5.15 1.73 16.90
CA LEU A 37 4.67 1.43 18.25
C LEU A 37 5.42 0.25 18.90
N ILE A 38 5.73 -0.77 18.13
CA ILE A 38 6.51 -1.92 18.60
C ILE A 38 7.96 -1.52 18.85
N ARG A 39 8.59 -0.79 17.95
CA ARG A 39 10.00 -0.37 18.04
C ARG A 39 10.29 0.55 19.22
N VAL A 40 9.36 1.47 19.53
CA VAL A 40 9.51 2.36 20.69
C VAL A 40 9.09 1.71 22.01
N GLY A 41 8.54 0.48 21.96
CA GLY A 41 8.14 -0.28 23.13
C GLY A 41 6.76 0.09 23.70
N ASP A 42 5.97 0.88 22.97
CA ASP A 42 4.60 1.26 23.38
C ASP A 42 3.61 0.11 23.24
N ALA A 43 3.94 -0.90 22.41
CA ALA A 43 3.17 -2.12 22.25
C ALA A 43 4.08 -3.31 21.96
N GLN A 44 3.69 -4.52 22.38
CA GLN A 44 4.36 -5.77 22.01
C GLN A 44 3.71 -6.42 20.77
N THR A 45 2.40 -6.24 20.64
CA THR A 45 1.60 -6.78 19.54
C THR A 45 0.60 -5.74 19.09
N VAL A 46 0.48 -5.52 17.79
CA VAL A 46 -0.41 -4.55 17.18
C VAL A 46 -1.19 -5.20 16.05
N VAL A 47 -2.48 -4.93 15.98
CA VAL A 47 -3.33 -5.29 14.84
C VAL A 47 -3.41 -4.10 13.91
N ALA A 48 -2.78 -4.18 12.75
CA ALA A 48 -2.88 -3.18 11.69
C ALA A 48 -4.00 -3.58 10.71
N CYS A 49 -4.98 -2.69 10.52
CA CYS A 49 -6.15 -2.93 9.68
C CYS A 49 -6.23 -1.91 8.55
N GLY A 50 -6.79 -2.34 7.43
CA GLY A 50 -7.23 -1.46 6.37
C GLY A 50 -8.65 -1.84 5.94
N TYR A 51 -9.51 -0.88 5.74
CA TYR A 51 -10.86 -1.11 5.20
C TYR A 51 -11.29 0.08 4.35
N ASP A 52 -12.15 -0.19 3.40
CA ASP A 52 -12.87 0.84 2.65
C ASP A 52 -14.17 0.27 2.08
N LEU A 53 -15.14 1.13 1.88
CA LEU A 53 -16.46 0.79 1.37
C LEU A 53 -16.79 1.64 0.14
N LEU A 54 -17.41 1.05 -0.85
CA LEU A 54 -17.96 1.75 -2.00
C LEU A 54 -19.25 2.48 -1.60
N THR A 55 -19.09 3.72 -1.16
CA THR A 55 -20.23 4.60 -0.92
C THR A 55 -20.54 5.41 -2.17
N SER A 56 -21.79 5.85 -2.32
CA SER A 56 -22.21 6.73 -3.42
C SER A 56 -21.41 8.05 -3.42
N PHE A 57 -21.02 8.55 -2.25
CA PHE A 57 -20.15 9.71 -2.10
C PHE A 57 -18.76 9.48 -2.69
N ALA A 58 -18.09 8.39 -2.28
CA ALA A 58 -16.76 8.02 -2.79
C ALA A 58 -16.80 7.74 -4.29
N TRP A 59 -17.79 7.00 -4.77
CA TRP A 59 -18.00 6.72 -6.18
C TRP A 59 -18.16 7.99 -7.01
N SER A 60 -19.02 8.91 -6.60
CA SER A 60 -19.26 10.17 -7.29
C SER A 60 -18.02 11.04 -7.33
N GLY A 61 -17.31 11.15 -6.20
CA GLY A 61 -16.08 11.95 -6.11
C GLY A 61 -14.96 11.40 -6.98
N LEU A 62 -14.79 10.08 -7.02
CA LEU A 62 -13.73 9.43 -7.79
C LEU A 62 -14.04 9.37 -9.29
N SER A 63 -15.33 9.29 -9.68
CA SER A 63 -15.72 9.31 -11.09
C SER A 63 -15.36 10.61 -11.80
N VAL A 64 -15.33 11.72 -11.08
CA VAL A 64 -14.89 13.02 -11.60
C VAL A 64 -13.43 13.02 -12.06
N LEU A 65 -12.59 12.17 -11.48
CA LEU A 65 -11.18 12.05 -11.86
C LEU A 65 -10.97 11.41 -13.24
N ARG A 66 -12.02 10.81 -13.83
CA ARG A 66 -11.98 10.13 -15.14
C ARG A 66 -10.85 9.08 -15.24
N THR A 67 -10.58 8.41 -14.14
CA THR A 67 -9.55 7.36 -14.04
C THR A 67 -10.13 5.96 -14.01
N MET A 68 -11.46 5.84 -14.08
CA MET A 68 -12.16 4.56 -14.06
C MET A 68 -12.26 3.96 -15.46
N THR A 69 -12.29 2.63 -15.50
CA THR A 69 -12.62 1.85 -16.70
C THR A 69 -13.94 1.12 -16.53
N THR A 70 -14.61 0.84 -17.64
CA THR A 70 -15.83 0.00 -17.70
C THR A 70 -15.52 -1.43 -18.15
N ASP A 71 -14.27 -1.73 -18.43
CA ASP A 71 -13.80 -3.05 -18.84
C ASP A 71 -13.05 -3.69 -17.64
N LYS A 72 -11.83 -4.10 -17.81
CA LYS A 72 -10.99 -4.73 -16.78
C LYS A 72 -9.78 -3.87 -16.44
N VAL A 73 -9.30 -3.99 -15.23
CA VAL A 73 -8.06 -3.34 -14.81
C VAL A 73 -6.88 -4.10 -15.42
N MET A 74 -6.07 -3.40 -16.22
CA MET A 74 -4.91 -3.96 -16.94
C MET A 74 -3.64 -3.20 -16.56
N PRO A 75 -3.07 -3.41 -15.36
CA PRO A 75 -1.89 -2.69 -14.90
C PRO A 75 -0.72 -2.87 -15.88
N PHE A 76 -0.04 -1.77 -16.17
CA PHE A 76 1.14 -1.69 -17.04
C PHE A 76 0.92 -2.13 -18.49
N SER A 77 -0.28 -2.52 -18.89
CA SER A 77 -0.60 -2.80 -20.27
C SER A 77 -0.59 -1.53 -21.13
N LYS A 78 -0.22 -1.66 -22.40
CA LYS A 78 -0.38 -0.59 -23.38
C LYS A 78 -1.86 -0.22 -23.61
N ASP A 79 -2.77 -1.18 -23.42
CA ASP A 79 -4.21 -1.03 -23.63
C ASP A 79 -4.96 -0.68 -22.32
N ARG A 80 -4.23 -0.33 -21.24
CA ARG A 80 -4.85 0.08 -19.98
C ARG A 80 -5.71 1.32 -20.16
N SER A 81 -6.88 1.31 -19.55
CA SER A 81 -7.87 2.40 -19.69
C SER A 81 -8.28 3.03 -18.37
N GLY A 82 -7.89 2.46 -17.24
CA GLY A 82 -8.24 2.94 -15.91
C GLY A 82 -8.30 1.86 -14.86
N THR A 83 -8.80 2.24 -13.70
CA THR A 83 -9.00 1.35 -12.55
C THR A 83 -10.49 1.06 -12.34
N ILE A 84 -10.78 0.05 -11.51
CA ILE A 84 -12.12 -0.21 -10.96
C ILE A 84 -11.99 -0.10 -9.45
N PHE A 85 -12.78 0.78 -8.83
CA PHE A 85 -12.83 0.86 -7.38
C PHE A 85 -13.60 -0.33 -6.81
N SER A 86 -13.09 -0.87 -5.74
CA SER A 86 -13.68 -1.99 -5.00
C SER A 86 -13.74 -1.67 -3.51
N GLU A 87 -14.37 -2.52 -2.76
CA GLU A 87 -14.41 -2.45 -1.31
C GLU A 87 -13.73 -3.68 -0.70
N GLY A 88 -13.32 -3.56 0.53
CA GLY A 88 -12.71 -4.67 1.25
C GLY A 88 -12.22 -4.27 2.62
N ALA A 89 -11.83 -5.27 3.38
CA ALA A 89 -11.19 -5.13 4.67
C ALA A 89 -10.19 -6.25 4.89
N GLY A 90 -9.11 -5.94 5.59
CA GLY A 90 -8.09 -6.90 5.98
C GLY A 90 -7.38 -6.45 7.25
N ALA A 91 -6.71 -7.38 7.89
CA ALA A 91 -5.89 -7.11 9.06
C ALA A 91 -4.65 -7.99 9.05
N VAL A 92 -3.54 -7.44 9.55
CA VAL A 92 -2.32 -8.17 9.85
C VAL A 92 -1.95 -7.94 11.31
N VAL A 93 -1.40 -8.95 11.94
CA VAL A 93 -0.91 -8.86 13.32
C VAL A 93 0.61 -8.79 13.27
N LEU A 94 1.16 -7.75 13.86
CA LEU A 94 2.60 -7.57 14.03
C LEU A 94 2.95 -7.79 15.50
N SER A 95 4.08 -8.46 15.75
CA SER A 95 4.56 -8.73 17.11
C SER A 95 6.08 -8.70 17.16
N CYS A 96 6.63 -8.27 18.29
CA CYS A 96 8.05 -8.43 18.59
C CYS A 96 8.40 -9.78 19.22
N GLU A 97 7.44 -10.68 19.39
CA GLU A 97 7.70 -12.01 19.97
C GLU A 97 8.53 -12.87 19.03
N PRO A 98 9.65 -13.45 19.50
CA PRO A 98 10.49 -14.30 18.67
C PRO A 98 9.72 -15.49 18.09
N GLY A 99 9.86 -15.73 16.79
CA GLY A 99 9.21 -16.85 16.11
C GLY A 99 7.75 -16.63 15.75
N PHE A 100 7.23 -15.44 15.96
CA PHE A 100 5.89 -15.09 15.52
C PHE A 100 5.80 -15.09 13.98
N ALA A 101 4.97 -15.95 13.41
CA ALA A 101 4.62 -16.07 12.00
C ALA A 101 5.74 -16.32 10.96
N GLY A 102 7.03 -16.19 11.29
CA GLY A 102 8.15 -16.44 10.35
C GLY A 102 8.32 -15.43 9.23
N LEU A 103 7.61 -14.31 9.26
CA LEU A 103 7.71 -13.17 8.34
C LEU A 103 8.12 -11.92 9.11
N GLU A 104 8.90 -11.06 8.49
CA GLU A 104 9.41 -9.86 9.13
C GLU A 104 9.19 -8.63 8.26
N VAL A 105 8.77 -7.52 8.87
CA VAL A 105 8.80 -6.19 8.26
C VAL A 105 10.15 -5.55 8.58
N THR A 106 11.07 -5.62 7.65
CA THR A 106 12.45 -5.14 7.83
C THR A 106 12.59 -3.63 7.68
N GLY A 107 11.70 -2.99 6.92
CA GLY A 107 11.74 -1.55 6.72
C GLY A 107 10.53 -1.02 5.96
N TYR A 108 10.30 0.27 6.07
CA TYR A 108 9.26 0.98 5.33
C TYR A 108 9.72 2.37 4.92
N GLY A 109 8.99 3.01 4.01
CA GLY A 109 9.24 4.38 3.59
C GLY A 109 7.96 5.14 3.30
N LEU A 110 7.88 6.35 3.83
CA LEU A 110 6.79 7.28 3.60
C LEU A 110 7.32 8.51 2.89
N SER A 111 6.60 8.99 1.87
CA SER A 111 6.95 10.22 1.20
C SER A 111 5.73 10.91 0.62
N ASN A 112 5.86 12.20 0.37
CA ASN A 112 4.87 12.99 -0.37
C ASN A 112 5.55 13.62 -1.59
N ASN A 113 4.97 13.47 -2.79
CA ASN A 113 5.54 14.08 -3.99
C ASN A 113 5.29 15.59 -4.09
N ALA A 114 4.30 16.12 -3.35
CA ALA A 114 3.95 17.54 -3.32
C ALA A 114 3.75 18.19 -4.71
N PHE A 115 3.37 17.38 -5.70
CA PHE A 115 3.24 17.77 -7.10
C PHE A 115 1.81 18.18 -7.46
N HIS A 116 0.84 17.32 -7.14
CA HIS A 116 -0.57 17.50 -7.44
C HIS A 116 -1.43 16.71 -6.47
N MET A 117 -2.67 17.13 -6.26
CA MET A 117 -3.58 16.50 -5.28
C MET A 117 -3.84 15.01 -5.58
N THR A 118 -3.94 14.63 -6.85
CA THR A 118 -4.34 13.27 -7.28
C THR A 118 -3.45 12.65 -8.35
N ALA A 119 -2.56 13.43 -8.98
CA ALA A 119 -1.69 12.95 -10.05
C ALA A 119 -0.25 12.74 -9.53
N PRO A 120 0.41 11.64 -9.88
CA PRO A 120 1.84 11.49 -9.63
C PRO A 120 2.64 12.44 -10.53
N ASP A 121 3.83 12.80 -10.09
CA ASP A 121 4.81 13.40 -10.98
C ASP A 121 5.30 12.33 -11.99
N LYS A 122 5.69 12.78 -13.19
CA LYS A 122 6.05 11.88 -14.30
C LYS A 122 7.32 11.08 -14.06
N HIS A 123 8.17 11.50 -13.11
CA HIS A 123 9.42 10.82 -12.77
C HIS A 123 9.26 9.84 -11.63
N GLY A 124 8.14 9.92 -10.88
CA GLY A 124 7.85 9.06 -9.75
C GLY A 124 8.70 9.37 -8.51
N ASP A 125 9.10 10.64 -8.33
CA ASP A 125 10.01 11.04 -7.25
C ASP A 125 9.50 10.66 -5.85
N GLY A 126 8.19 10.72 -5.63
CA GLY A 126 7.58 10.24 -4.39
C GLY A 126 7.84 8.75 -4.16
N TYR A 127 7.60 7.93 -5.17
CA TYR A 127 7.88 6.49 -5.11
C TYR A 127 9.36 6.19 -4.89
N ILE A 128 10.25 6.91 -5.60
CA ILE A 128 11.70 6.72 -5.46
C ILE A 128 12.14 7.01 -4.02
N ARG A 129 11.68 8.12 -3.42
CA ARG A 129 12.01 8.45 -2.04
C ARG A 129 11.50 7.41 -1.05
N ALA A 130 10.26 6.95 -1.19
CA ALA A 130 9.69 5.93 -0.32
C ALA A 130 10.44 4.60 -0.44
N LEU A 131 10.71 4.13 -1.66
CA LEU A 131 11.49 2.91 -1.90
C LEU A 131 12.91 3.02 -1.33
N SER A 132 13.59 4.13 -1.59
CA SER A 132 14.95 4.35 -1.07
C SER A 132 14.97 4.38 0.45
N SER A 133 13.98 5.00 1.09
CA SER A 133 13.86 5.01 2.55
C SER A 133 13.66 3.59 3.10
N ALA A 134 12.74 2.82 2.53
CA ALA A 134 12.48 1.44 2.94
C ALA A 134 13.72 0.54 2.78
N LEU A 135 14.41 0.63 1.65
CA LEU A 135 15.64 -0.14 1.39
C LEU A 135 16.77 0.24 2.35
N ASN A 136 16.97 1.54 2.61
CA ASN A 136 17.97 1.99 3.55
C ASN A 136 17.67 1.54 4.99
N GLU A 137 16.40 1.59 5.40
CA GLU A 137 15.99 1.16 6.72
C GLU A 137 16.13 -0.35 6.90
N SER A 138 15.73 -1.12 5.91
CA SER A 138 15.80 -2.59 5.96
C SER A 138 17.21 -3.14 5.94
N GLY A 139 18.18 -2.42 5.38
CA GLY A 139 19.52 -2.92 5.13
C GLY A 139 19.60 -4.06 4.10
N VAL A 140 18.48 -4.39 3.44
CA VAL A 140 18.42 -5.45 2.43
C VAL A 140 19.14 -4.98 1.16
N ALA A 141 20.02 -5.83 0.64
CA ALA A 141 20.71 -5.50 -0.62
C ALA A 141 19.75 -5.65 -1.82
N LEU A 142 19.94 -4.82 -2.84
CA LEU A 142 19.12 -4.90 -4.06
C LEU A 142 19.19 -6.28 -4.73
N ALA A 143 20.28 -7.01 -4.53
CA ALA A 143 20.44 -8.38 -5.05
C ALA A 143 19.46 -9.39 -4.41
N ASP A 144 19.04 -9.12 -3.19
CA ASP A 144 18.20 -10.00 -2.38
C ASP A 144 16.70 -9.67 -2.51
N ILE A 145 16.34 -8.73 -3.38
CA ILE A 145 14.94 -8.45 -3.71
C ILE A 145 14.47 -9.46 -4.75
N ASP A 146 13.53 -10.31 -4.38
CA ASP A 146 13.02 -11.39 -5.24
C ASP A 146 11.67 -11.07 -5.87
N HIS A 147 10.93 -10.12 -5.33
CA HIS A 147 9.59 -9.77 -5.82
C HIS A 147 9.24 -8.31 -5.49
N VAL A 148 8.43 -7.68 -6.36
CA VAL A 148 7.85 -6.35 -6.12
C VAL A 148 6.35 -6.43 -6.36
N ASN A 149 5.57 -6.12 -5.34
CA ASN A 149 4.14 -5.86 -5.51
C ASN A 149 3.95 -4.38 -5.83
N LEU A 150 3.38 -4.11 -6.98
CA LEU A 150 3.19 -2.76 -7.52
C LEU A 150 1.82 -2.20 -7.15
N HIS A 151 1.73 -0.89 -7.01
CA HIS A 151 0.44 -0.22 -6.86
C HIS A 151 -0.48 -0.47 -8.05
N GLY A 152 0.04 -0.35 -9.26
CA GLY A 152 -0.55 -0.87 -10.49
C GLY A 152 -2.04 -0.59 -10.69
N THR A 153 -2.43 0.68 -10.74
CA THR A 153 -3.84 1.07 -10.87
C THR A 153 -4.44 0.84 -12.26
N GLY A 154 -3.62 0.59 -13.27
CA GLY A 154 -4.06 0.51 -14.67
C GLY A 154 -4.38 1.89 -15.26
N THR A 155 -4.01 2.97 -14.59
CA THR A 155 -4.28 4.34 -15.08
C THR A 155 -3.16 4.85 -15.97
N ARG A 156 -3.49 5.86 -16.78
CA ARG A 156 -2.57 6.41 -17.77
C ARG A 156 -1.36 7.10 -17.15
N LEU A 157 -1.51 7.70 -15.96
CA LEU A 157 -0.46 8.50 -15.31
C LEU A 157 0.32 7.70 -14.29
N ASN A 158 -0.36 6.89 -13.45
CA ASN A 158 0.29 6.16 -12.38
C ASN A 158 1.30 5.14 -12.90
N ASP A 159 0.87 4.25 -13.78
CA ASP A 159 1.67 3.09 -14.15
C ASP A 159 3.01 3.46 -14.82
N PRO A 160 3.10 4.48 -15.69
CA PRO A 160 4.39 4.93 -16.21
C PRO A 160 5.29 5.56 -15.15
N ALA A 161 4.73 6.36 -14.24
CA ALA A 161 5.48 6.99 -13.16
C ALA A 161 6.04 5.94 -12.19
N GLU A 162 5.23 4.97 -11.80
CA GLU A 162 5.63 3.86 -10.94
C GLU A 162 6.68 2.97 -11.62
N ALA A 163 6.48 2.61 -12.88
CA ALA A 163 7.47 1.85 -13.65
C ALA A 163 8.82 2.59 -13.75
N GLN A 164 8.80 3.92 -13.92
CA GLN A 164 9.99 4.73 -13.92
C GLN A 164 10.68 4.74 -12.55
N ALA A 165 9.90 4.85 -11.49
CA ALA A 165 10.42 4.84 -10.11
C ALA A 165 11.09 3.50 -9.77
N VAL A 166 10.45 2.38 -10.09
CA VAL A 166 11.03 1.04 -9.87
C VAL A 166 12.33 0.87 -10.65
N LYS A 167 12.37 1.30 -11.92
CA LYS A 167 13.60 1.26 -12.72
C LYS A 167 14.71 2.11 -12.14
N THR A 168 14.38 3.28 -11.61
CA THR A 168 15.35 4.18 -10.98
C THR A 168 15.88 3.61 -9.66
N ALA A 169 14.99 3.13 -8.81
CA ALA A 169 15.36 2.62 -7.48
C ALA A 169 16.12 1.29 -7.54
N LEU A 170 15.71 0.37 -8.43
CA LEU A 170 16.29 -0.97 -8.51
C LEU A 170 17.34 -1.14 -9.63
N GLY A 171 17.52 -0.12 -10.46
CA GLY A 171 18.53 -0.12 -11.53
C GLY A 171 18.38 -1.31 -12.47
N LYS A 172 19.49 -2.02 -12.72
CA LYS A 172 19.51 -3.19 -13.63
C LYS A 172 18.63 -4.34 -13.12
N ARG A 173 18.44 -4.46 -11.80
CA ARG A 173 17.62 -5.50 -11.18
C ARG A 173 16.14 -5.37 -11.53
N ALA A 174 15.63 -4.16 -11.77
CA ALA A 174 14.23 -3.93 -12.15
C ALA A 174 13.72 -4.76 -13.33
N ARG A 175 14.61 -5.25 -14.21
CA ARG A 175 14.26 -6.10 -15.35
C ARG A 175 14.30 -7.60 -15.04
N GLN A 176 14.77 -7.98 -13.88
CA GLN A 176 15.00 -9.36 -13.46
C GLN A 176 14.04 -9.81 -12.37
N ILE A 177 13.49 -8.85 -11.62
CA ILE A 177 12.60 -9.12 -10.49
C ILE A 177 11.17 -9.29 -11.00
N PRO A 178 10.49 -10.39 -10.67
CA PRO A 178 9.06 -10.54 -10.89
C PRO A 178 8.26 -9.44 -10.22
N CYS A 179 7.27 -8.92 -10.92
CA CYS A 179 6.37 -7.89 -10.40
C CYS A 179 4.93 -8.37 -10.50
N THR A 180 4.13 -8.10 -9.47
CA THR A 180 2.67 -8.30 -9.47
C THR A 180 1.92 -7.00 -9.27
N ALA A 181 0.67 -6.98 -9.73
CA ALA A 181 -0.25 -5.87 -9.53
C ALA A 181 -1.65 -6.45 -9.25
N ASN A 182 -1.95 -6.61 -7.98
CA ASN A 182 -3.13 -7.35 -7.51
C ASN A 182 -4.46 -6.67 -7.85
N LYS A 183 -4.44 -5.38 -8.21
CA LYS A 183 -5.65 -4.65 -8.62
C LYS A 183 -6.30 -5.19 -9.89
N ALA A 184 -5.58 -5.96 -10.70
CA ALA A 184 -6.16 -6.68 -11.83
C ALA A 184 -7.23 -7.70 -11.39
N ALA A 185 -7.09 -8.29 -10.21
CA ALA A 185 -8.02 -9.26 -9.65
C ALA A 185 -8.93 -8.66 -8.55
N LEU A 186 -8.39 -7.80 -7.70
CA LEU A 186 -9.09 -7.29 -6.51
C LEU A 186 -9.82 -5.96 -6.77
N GLY A 187 -9.50 -5.26 -7.85
CA GLY A 187 -9.86 -3.86 -8.00
C GLY A 187 -9.04 -2.97 -7.06
N HIS A 188 -9.40 -1.71 -6.98
CA HIS A 188 -8.75 -0.74 -6.12
C HIS A 188 -9.59 -0.47 -4.86
N ALA A 189 -9.31 -1.19 -3.79
CA ALA A 189 -10.02 -1.09 -2.51
C ALA A 189 -9.54 0.09 -1.64
N MET A 190 -8.98 1.14 -2.26
CA MET A 190 -8.65 2.42 -1.60
C MET A 190 -7.83 2.25 -0.31
N GLY A 191 -8.39 2.64 0.85
CA GLY A 191 -7.71 2.54 2.14
C GLY A 191 -7.41 1.09 2.57
N ALA A 192 -8.15 0.11 2.06
CA ALA A 192 -7.89 -1.31 2.30
C ALA A 192 -6.81 -1.87 1.38
N ALA A 193 -6.49 -1.22 0.25
CA ALA A 193 -5.66 -1.79 -0.80
C ALA A 193 -4.31 -2.30 -0.28
N GLY A 194 -3.59 -1.49 0.51
CA GLY A 194 -2.26 -1.84 1.00
C GLY A 194 -2.26 -3.08 1.91
N ILE A 195 -3.25 -3.24 2.77
CA ILE A 195 -3.39 -4.44 3.63
C ILE A 195 -3.74 -5.67 2.79
N LEU A 196 -4.70 -5.55 1.87
CA LEU A 196 -5.11 -6.68 1.01
C LEU A 196 -3.97 -7.13 0.10
N GLU A 197 -3.20 -6.19 -0.45
CA GLU A 197 -2.03 -6.49 -1.27
C GLU A 197 -0.88 -7.10 -0.45
N THR A 198 -0.68 -6.65 0.79
CA THR A 198 0.26 -7.28 1.71
C THR A 198 -0.13 -8.74 1.96
N ILE A 199 -1.38 -9.00 2.35
CA ILE A 199 -1.88 -10.36 2.61
C ILE A 199 -1.78 -11.26 1.36
N ALA A 200 -2.02 -10.70 0.17
CA ALA A 200 -1.94 -11.46 -1.08
C ALA A 200 -0.49 -11.74 -1.54
N THR A 201 0.50 -11.06 -0.96
CA THR A 201 1.91 -11.17 -1.34
C THR A 201 2.68 -12.15 -0.44
N VAL A 202 2.25 -12.28 0.79
CA VAL A 202 2.83 -13.21 1.79
C VAL A 202 2.04 -14.50 1.85
#